data_114923ff6f0c6af5b19378dbe082934e
#
_entry.id   114923ff6f0c6af5b19378dbe082934e
#
_cell.length_a   1.000
_cell.length_b   1.000
_cell.length_c   1.000
_cell.angle_alpha   90.00
_cell.angle_beta   90.00
_cell.angle_gamma   90.00
#
_symmetry.space_group_name_H-M   'P 1'
#
loop_
_entity.id
_entity.type
_entity.pdbx_description
1 polymer ?
#
loop_
_entity_poly.entity_id
_entity_poly.type
_entity_poly.pdbx_seq_one_letter_code
_entity_poly.pdbx_strand_id
1 'polypeptide(L)'
;MGTNYEAHYIDKKRHNQAFYAEDVLTFGKFTVTPGLRWDRNSTFGTHQTPRLAMNYKANDAFNVYASWSRVFSPPRLNDQFYVTTSRGITSQGNENLQPEEGYTQTLGFQYQAGPKTNIEGSIFHSNLQHVIRWDRSNPTYHEVENLDEEDKRGFELTWKQKVNDKWDYEAGYSYIRTKVDKGEGLAFDTTYNQPNGYHAGVHYHNGKWQANADMTAGTGRNDTYYRNNSYVVWNVGASYSPDAATTVYAKVNNLNDEAYDLYHNYPSAGRNWQVGVKRKF
;
A
#
# COMPACT_ATOMS: atom_id res chain seq x y z
N MET A 1 -7.35 -31.80 -24.76
CA MET A 1 -7.74 -31.88 -23.36
C MET A 1 -8.63 -30.68 -23.06
N GLY A 2 -9.93 -30.90 -22.88
CA GLY A 2 -10.87 -29.84 -22.53
C GLY A 2 -10.61 -29.38 -21.08
N THR A 3 -10.37 -28.11 -20.89
CA THR A 3 -10.34 -27.53 -19.55
C THR A 3 -11.78 -27.35 -19.09
N ASN A 4 -12.25 -28.21 -18.17
CA ASN A 4 -13.49 -27.96 -17.50
C ASN A 4 -13.32 -26.74 -16.60
N TYR A 5 -13.94 -25.64 -16.99
CA TYR A 5 -14.08 -24.44 -16.14
C TYR A 5 -15.52 -24.45 -15.63
N GLU A 6 -15.68 -24.62 -14.34
CA GLU A 6 -16.98 -24.56 -13.68
C GLU A 6 -16.97 -23.32 -12.76
N ALA A 7 -17.79 -22.33 -13.09
CA ALA A 7 -17.98 -21.14 -12.28
C ALA A 7 -19.42 -21.11 -11.75
N HIS A 8 -19.59 -21.03 -10.45
CA HIS A 8 -20.89 -20.84 -9.82
C HIS A 8 -21.23 -19.36 -9.70
N TYR A 9 -22.42 -18.99 -10.19
CA TYR A 9 -22.91 -17.62 -10.04
C TYR A 9 -23.36 -17.36 -8.59
N ILE A 10 -22.87 -16.27 -8.00
CA ILE A 10 -23.24 -15.88 -6.63
C ILE A 10 -24.51 -15.00 -6.70
N ASP A 11 -25.67 -15.55 -6.27
CA ASP A 11 -26.91 -14.78 -6.06
C ASP A 11 -27.13 -14.51 -4.56
N LYS A 12 -26.28 -13.67 -3.99
CA LYS A 12 -26.34 -13.25 -2.58
C LYS A 12 -26.36 -11.74 -2.50
N LYS A 13 -27.15 -11.21 -1.56
CA LYS A 13 -27.29 -9.78 -1.33
C LYS A 13 -26.98 -9.43 0.11
N ARG A 14 -26.27 -8.33 0.30
CA ARG A 14 -26.00 -7.75 1.62
C ARG A 14 -26.27 -6.25 1.56
N HIS A 15 -26.87 -5.71 2.61
CA HIS A 15 -27.12 -4.31 2.76
C HIS A 15 -26.28 -3.75 3.89
N ASN A 16 -25.67 -2.59 3.66
CA ASN A 16 -24.97 -1.82 4.67
C ASN A 16 -25.51 -0.40 4.68
N GLN A 17 -25.87 0.10 5.85
CA GLN A 17 -26.24 1.49 6.08
C GLN A 17 -25.21 2.07 7.02
N ALA A 18 -24.71 3.26 6.70
CA ALA A 18 -23.69 3.90 7.52
C ALA A 18 -24.04 5.37 7.77
N PHE A 19 -23.75 5.81 8.98
CA PHE A 19 -23.76 7.21 9.38
C PHE A 19 -22.40 7.54 9.96
N TYR A 20 -21.86 8.70 9.64
CA TYR A 20 -20.62 9.20 10.24
C TYR A 20 -20.73 10.65 10.63
N ALA A 21 -20.01 11.04 11.68
CA ALA A 21 -19.84 12.40 12.12
C ALA A 21 -18.36 12.65 12.45
N GLU A 22 -17.88 13.80 12.08
CA GLU A 22 -16.50 14.26 12.34
C GLU A 22 -16.53 15.77 12.61
N ASP A 23 -15.68 16.22 13.52
CA ASP A 23 -15.50 17.65 13.82
C ASP A 23 -14.01 18.00 13.82
N VAL A 24 -13.68 19.25 13.49
CA VAL A 24 -12.31 19.76 13.45
C VAL A 24 -12.18 20.89 14.46
N LEU A 25 -11.54 20.60 15.58
CA LEU A 25 -11.38 21.51 16.71
C LEU A 25 -9.96 22.06 16.72
N THR A 26 -9.81 23.38 16.62
CA THR A 26 -8.50 24.05 16.62
C THR A 26 -8.32 24.88 17.89
N PHE A 27 -7.24 24.61 18.62
CA PHE A 27 -6.87 25.24 19.87
C PHE A 27 -5.41 25.78 19.76
N GLY A 28 -5.28 27.00 19.25
CA GLY A 28 -3.96 27.57 19.00
C GLY A 28 -3.16 26.75 17.97
N LYS A 29 -2.09 26.08 18.43
CA LYS A 29 -1.23 25.23 17.60
C LYS A 29 -1.72 23.78 17.48
N PHE A 30 -2.74 23.39 18.20
CA PHE A 30 -3.32 22.07 18.17
C PHE A 30 -4.59 22.04 17.31
N THR A 31 -4.69 21.01 16.48
CA THR A 31 -5.95 20.63 15.83
C THR A 31 -6.26 19.21 16.23
N VAL A 32 -7.48 18.97 16.66
CA VAL A 32 -8.00 17.65 17.06
C VAL A 32 -9.21 17.34 16.22
N THR A 33 -9.23 16.17 15.61
CA THR A 33 -10.31 15.73 14.73
C THR A 33 -10.87 14.41 15.24
N PRO A 34 -11.85 14.44 16.18
CA PRO A 34 -12.60 13.25 16.57
C PRO A 34 -13.60 12.88 15.46
N GLY A 35 -13.77 11.61 15.25
CA GLY A 35 -14.76 11.08 14.32
C GLY A 35 -15.36 9.78 14.84
N LEU A 36 -16.60 9.52 14.44
CA LEU A 36 -17.31 8.29 14.76
C LEU A 36 -18.17 7.87 13.57
N ARG A 37 -18.07 6.60 13.22
CA ARG A 37 -18.89 5.99 12.20
C ARG A 37 -19.71 4.84 12.79
N TRP A 38 -20.99 4.76 12.45
CA TRP A 38 -21.89 3.66 12.71
C TRP A 38 -22.20 2.93 11.40
N ASP A 39 -21.97 1.65 11.39
CA ASP A 39 -22.36 0.77 10.31
C ASP A 39 -23.42 -0.22 10.80
N ARG A 40 -24.52 -0.35 10.06
CA ARG A 40 -25.52 -1.41 10.26
C ARG A 40 -25.47 -2.33 9.06
N ASN A 41 -24.87 -3.49 9.27
CA ASN A 41 -24.73 -4.54 8.26
C ASN A 41 -25.82 -5.59 8.46
N SER A 42 -26.49 -6.02 7.37
CA SER A 42 -27.59 -6.97 7.43
C SER A 42 -27.18 -8.38 7.92
N THR A 43 -25.89 -8.72 7.83
CA THR A 43 -25.33 -10.02 8.23
C THR A 43 -24.60 -9.94 9.57
N PHE A 44 -23.81 -8.89 9.77
CA PHE A 44 -22.89 -8.78 10.91
C PHE A 44 -23.35 -7.81 12.01
N GLY A 45 -24.54 -7.22 11.86
CA GLY A 45 -25.10 -6.35 12.89
C GLY A 45 -24.58 -4.92 12.86
N THR A 46 -24.49 -4.30 14.03
CA THR A 46 -24.12 -2.89 14.17
C THR A 46 -22.71 -2.75 14.75
N HIS A 47 -21.87 -1.97 14.10
CA HIS A 47 -20.49 -1.71 14.49
C HIS A 47 -20.22 -0.21 14.58
N GLN A 48 -19.35 0.17 15.52
CA GLN A 48 -18.91 1.53 15.73
C GLN A 48 -17.40 1.61 15.55
N THR A 49 -16.95 2.53 14.68
CA THR A 49 -15.54 2.74 14.38
C THR A 49 -15.15 4.18 14.73
N PRO A 50 -14.78 4.44 15.99
CA PRO A 50 -14.24 5.73 16.39
C PRO A 50 -12.85 5.97 15.78
N ARG A 51 -12.56 7.24 15.52
CA ARG A 51 -11.24 7.72 15.08
C ARG A 51 -10.88 9.00 15.82
N LEU A 52 -9.59 9.21 16.00
CA LEU A 52 -9.03 10.43 16.53
C LEU A 52 -7.78 10.78 15.74
N ALA A 53 -7.75 11.97 15.16
CA ALA A 53 -6.53 12.53 14.60
C ALA A 53 -6.15 13.80 15.35
N MET A 54 -4.86 14.01 15.53
CA MET A 54 -4.30 15.18 16.19
C MET A 54 -3.15 15.73 15.36
N ASN A 55 -3.05 17.04 15.32
CA ASN A 55 -1.98 17.74 14.66
C ASN A 55 -1.46 18.86 15.56
N TYR A 56 -0.15 18.95 15.71
CA TYR A 56 0.52 19.99 16.46
C TYR A 56 1.50 20.75 15.57
N LYS A 57 1.16 21.98 15.22
CA LYS A 57 2.02 22.88 14.48
C LYS A 57 2.95 23.62 15.45
N ALA A 58 4.13 23.05 15.72
CA ALA A 58 5.08 23.64 16.67
C ALA A 58 5.54 25.03 16.20
N ASN A 59 5.83 25.15 14.90
CA ASN A 59 6.11 26.40 14.19
C ASN A 59 5.83 26.20 12.69
N ASP A 60 6.17 27.17 11.84
CA ASP A 60 5.95 27.07 10.39
C ASP A 60 6.81 26.00 9.70
N ALA A 61 7.90 25.59 10.34
CA ALA A 61 8.82 24.60 9.79
C ALA A 61 8.59 23.19 10.36
N PHE A 62 7.93 23.03 11.49
CA PHE A 62 7.82 21.74 12.15
C PHE A 62 6.38 21.44 12.59
N ASN A 63 5.89 20.31 12.11
CA ASN A 63 4.58 19.78 12.38
C ASN A 63 4.67 18.31 12.86
N VAL A 64 3.90 17.96 13.87
CA VAL A 64 3.76 16.59 14.37
C VAL A 64 2.30 16.18 14.27
N TYR A 65 2.05 14.98 13.83
CA TYR A 65 0.68 14.44 13.74
C TYR A 65 0.61 13.04 14.35
N ALA A 66 -0.55 12.73 14.90
CA ALA A 66 -0.88 11.40 15.39
C ALA A 66 -2.30 11.03 14.95
N SER A 67 -2.52 9.74 14.72
CA SER A 67 -3.86 9.21 14.46
C SER A 67 -4.05 7.86 15.10
N TRP A 68 -5.26 7.60 15.53
CA TRP A 68 -5.74 6.31 15.97
C TRP A 68 -7.14 6.07 15.39
N SER A 69 -7.42 4.87 14.91
CA SER A 69 -8.76 4.51 14.46
C SER A 69 -9.05 3.04 14.71
N ARG A 70 -10.29 2.75 15.08
CA ARG A 70 -10.80 1.39 15.07
C ARG A 70 -11.12 0.98 13.64
N VAL A 71 -10.93 -0.32 13.34
CA VAL A 71 -11.20 -0.93 12.04
C VAL A 71 -12.35 -1.93 12.18
N PHE A 72 -13.25 -1.93 11.21
CA PHE A 72 -14.26 -2.95 10.99
C PHE A 72 -14.37 -3.19 9.49
N SER A 73 -14.15 -4.43 9.04
CA SER A 73 -14.18 -4.81 7.63
C SER A 73 -14.95 -6.15 7.48
N PRO A 74 -16.20 -6.14 7.02
CA PRO A 74 -16.94 -7.37 6.80
C PRO A 74 -16.38 -8.15 5.61
N PRO A 75 -16.41 -9.50 5.64
CA PRO A 75 -16.01 -10.34 4.51
C PRO A 75 -16.73 -9.93 3.23
N ARG A 76 -16.06 -9.98 2.09
CA ARG A 76 -16.71 -9.76 0.79
C ARG A 76 -17.63 -10.96 0.49
N LEU A 77 -18.68 -10.75 -0.33
CA LEU A 77 -19.53 -11.84 -0.77
C LEU A 77 -18.74 -12.94 -1.51
N ASN A 78 -17.73 -12.54 -2.29
CA ASN A 78 -16.86 -13.50 -2.95
C ASN A 78 -16.04 -14.34 -1.96
N ASP A 79 -15.53 -13.73 -0.88
CA ASP A 79 -14.74 -14.46 0.12
C ASP A 79 -15.61 -15.51 0.86
N GLN A 80 -16.91 -15.28 0.94
CA GLN A 80 -17.84 -16.22 1.58
C GLN A 80 -18.42 -17.28 0.63
N PHE A 81 -18.79 -16.89 -0.60
CA PHE A 81 -19.65 -17.70 -1.46
C PHE A 81 -19.03 -18.10 -2.80
N TYR A 82 -17.83 -17.61 -3.11
CA TYR A 82 -17.16 -17.96 -4.37
C TYR A 82 -16.73 -19.42 -4.37
N VAL A 83 -17.06 -20.14 -5.43
CA VAL A 83 -16.59 -21.50 -5.67
C VAL A 83 -16.21 -21.62 -7.13
N THR A 84 -15.02 -22.13 -7.40
CA THR A 84 -14.57 -22.43 -8.76
C THR A 84 -13.61 -23.59 -8.77
N THR A 85 -13.64 -24.35 -9.86
CA THR A 85 -12.65 -25.38 -10.13
C THR A 85 -12.04 -25.09 -11.49
N SER A 86 -10.74 -24.92 -11.53
CA SER A 86 -9.98 -24.65 -12.76
C SER A 86 -8.67 -25.42 -12.75
N ARG A 87 -8.38 -26.15 -13.82
CA ARG A 87 -7.15 -26.94 -13.99
C ARG A 87 -6.87 -27.89 -12.82
N GLY A 88 -7.91 -28.46 -12.22
CA GLY A 88 -7.80 -29.39 -11.08
C GLY A 88 -7.57 -28.71 -9.72
N ILE A 89 -7.64 -27.39 -9.65
CA ILE A 89 -7.58 -26.62 -8.40
C ILE A 89 -8.97 -26.10 -8.08
N THR A 90 -9.49 -26.47 -6.89
CA THR A 90 -10.72 -25.91 -6.35
C THR A 90 -10.41 -24.74 -5.44
N SER A 91 -11.08 -23.61 -5.65
CA SER A 91 -11.04 -22.44 -4.76
C SER A 91 -12.40 -22.21 -4.18
N GLN A 92 -12.52 -22.19 -2.86
CA GLN A 92 -13.79 -22.13 -2.15
C GLN A 92 -13.77 -21.03 -1.09
N GLY A 93 -14.83 -20.20 -1.10
CA GLY A 93 -15.12 -19.25 -0.04
C GLY A 93 -15.61 -19.94 1.23
N ASN A 94 -15.67 -19.19 2.32
CA ASN A 94 -16.09 -19.69 3.62
C ASN A 94 -17.25 -18.84 4.18
N GLU A 95 -18.44 -19.42 4.28
CA GLU A 95 -19.63 -18.72 4.77
C GLU A 95 -19.53 -18.32 6.25
N ASN A 96 -18.66 -18.97 7.03
CA ASN A 96 -18.49 -18.74 8.46
C ASN A 96 -17.46 -17.64 8.79
N LEU A 97 -16.94 -16.92 7.79
CA LEU A 97 -16.00 -15.83 8.02
C LEU A 97 -16.58 -14.76 8.95
N GLN A 98 -15.76 -14.35 9.89
CA GLN A 98 -16.01 -13.22 10.77
C GLN A 98 -15.44 -11.93 10.18
N PRO A 99 -16.00 -10.76 10.51
CA PRO A 99 -15.42 -9.48 10.14
C PRO A 99 -14.02 -9.29 10.73
N GLU A 100 -13.15 -8.63 9.97
CA GLU A 100 -11.89 -8.16 10.49
C GLU A 100 -12.14 -6.97 11.41
N GLU A 101 -11.56 -7.01 12.59
CA GLU A 101 -11.66 -5.94 13.60
C GLU A 101 -10.30 -5.63 14.20
N GLY A 102 -10.13 -4.41 14.68
CA GLY A 102 -8.88 -4.03 15.32
C GLY A 102 -8.67 -2.53 15.37
N TYR A 103 -7.42 -2.12 15.35
CA TYR A 103 -7.06 -0.71 15.33
C TYR A 103 -5.81 -0.44 14.49
N THR A 104 -5.70 0.80 14.05
CA THR A 104 -4.49 1.35 13.42
C THR A 104 -4.09 2.63 14.13
N GLN A 105 -2.80 2.86 14.25
CA GLN A 105 -2.26 4.09 14.82
C GLN A 105 -1.00 4.52 14.09
N THR A 106 -0.81 5.83 13.99
CA THR A 106 0.34 6.44 13.34
C THR A 106 0.79 7.66 14.16
N LEU A 107 2.09 7.83 14.27
CA LEU A 107 2.71 9.06 14.76
C LEU A 107 3.75 9.49 13.73
N GLY A 108 3.69 10.74 13.28
CA GLY A 108 4.62 11.24 12.28
C GLY A 108 4.95 12.71 12.45
N PHE A 109 5.89 13.15 11.67
CA PHE A 109 6.31 14.55 11.61
C PHE A 109 6.60 14.99 10.19
N GLN A 110 6.52 16.30 9.99
CA GLN A 110 6.99 16.99 8.79
C GLN A 110 7.91 18.12 9.24
N TYR A 111 9.11 18.18 8.67
CA TYR A 111 10.12 19.17 8.99
C TYR A 111 10.65 19.84 7.74
N GLN A 112 10.38 21.12 7.62
CA GLN A 112 10.94 21.99 6.59
C GLN A 112 12.26 22.58 7.09
N ALA A 113 13.37 21.90 6.83
CA ALA A 113 14.71 22.34 7.24
C ALA A 113 15.23 23.46 6.29
N GLY A 114 14.64 24.65 6.45
CA GLY A 114 14.89 25.77 5.54
C GLY A 114 14.09 25.66 4.23
N PRO A 115 14.32 26.57 3.26
CA PRO A 115 13.45 26.72 2.08
C PRO A 115 13.60 25.60 1.05
N LYS A 116 14.59 24.73 1.20
CA LYS A 116 14.95 23.74 0.16
C LYS A 116 14.92 22.30 0.63
N THR A 117 14.75 22.04 1.92
CA THR A 117 14.83 20.68 2.49
C THR A 117 13.53 20.35 3.19
N ASN A 118 12.91 19.24 2.82
CA ASN A 118 11.76 18.67 3.52
C ASN A 118 12.11 17.26 3.99
N ILE A 119 11.80 16.95 5.26
CA ILE A 119 12.01 15.66 5.89
C ILE A 119 10.65 15.25 6.49
N GLU A 120 10.17 14.09 6.12
CA GLU A 120 8.95 13.50 6.64
C GLU A 120 9.26 12.13 7.22
N GLY A 121 8.73 11.85 8.40
CA GLY A 121 8.88 10.54 9.02
C GLY A 121 7.63 10.13 9.75
N SER A 122 7.37 8.82 9.77
CA SER A 122 6.28 8.24 10.56
C SER A 122 6.64 6.86 11.08
N ILE A 123 6.03 6.52 12.22
CA ILE A 123 5.93 5.16 12.74
C ILE A 123 4.46 4.77 12.76
N PHE A 124 4.19 3.51 12.49
CA PHE A 124 2.81 3.00 12.50
C PHE A 124 2.72 1.62 13.15
N HIS A 125 1.54 1.35 13.67
CA HIS A 125 1.16 0.06 14.22
C HIS A 125 -0.28 -0.25 13.83
N SER A 126 -0.52 -1.46 13.35
CA SER A 126 -1.84 -2.03 13.09
C SER A 126 -1.94 -3.39 13.78
N ASN A 127 -3.02 -3.61 14.49
CA ASN A 127 -3.34 -4.89 15.08
C ASN A 127 -4.78 -5.24 14.68
N LEU A 128 -4.93 -6.33 13.94
CA LEU A 128 -6.19 -6.81 13.43
C LEU A 128 -6.44 -8.23 13.88
N GLN A 129 -7.69 -8.54 14.22
CA GLN A 129 -8.19 -9.87 14.54
C GLN A 129 -9.10 -10.37 13.42
N HIS A 130 -9.22 -11.68 13.28
CA HIS A 130 -10.02 -12.34 12.25
C HIS A 130 -9.65 -11.93 10.82
N VAL A 131 -8.36 -11.72 10.55
CA VAL A 131 -7.87 -11.27 9.24
C VAL A 131 -8.21 -12.30 8.17
N ILE A 132 -8.86 -11.86 7.11
CA ILE A 132 -9.36 -12.72 6.05
C ILE A 132 -8.24 -12.99 5.04
N ARG A 133 -7.87 -14.26 4.86
CA ARG A 133 -6.86 -14.69 3.91
C ARG A 133 -7.30 -15.92 3.13
N TRP A 134 -6.72 -16.05 1.93
CA TRP A 134 -6.76 -17.30 1.19
C TRP A 134 -5.64 -18.22 1.66
N ASP A 135 -6.00 -19.39 2.22
CA ASP A 135 -5.04 -20.48 2.39
C ASP A 135 -4.84 -21.19 1.05
N ARG A 136 -3.60 -21.26 0.61
CA ARG A 136 -3.15 -21.90 -0.63
C ARG A 136 -2.05 -22.92 -0.36
N SER A 137 -1.95 -23.40 0.85
CA SER A 137 -0.96 -24.42 1.26
C SER A 137 -1.24 -25.77 0.58
N ASN A 138 -2.51 -26.09 0.32
CA ASN A 138 -2.88 -27.26 -0.46
C ASN A 138 -2.82 -26.92 -1.97
N PRO A 139 -2.03 -27.67 -2.78
CA PRO A 139 -1.85 -27.38 -4.21
C PRO A 139 -3.11 -27.60 -5.06
N THR A 140 -4.12 -28.32 -4.57
CA THR A 140 -5.35 -28.64 -5.31
C THR A 140 -6.62 -28.05 -4.70
N TYR A 141 -6.53 -27.48 -3.49
CA TYR A 141 -7.68 -26.93 -2.79
C TYR A 141 -7.26 -25.66 -2.03
N HIS A 142 -7.90 -24.56 -2.39
CA HIS A 142 -7.69 -23.25 -1.75
C HIS A 142 -8.97 -22.84 -1.04
N GLU A 143 -8.86 -22.34 0.18
CA GLU A 143 -10.00 -21.82 0.94
C GLU A 143 -9.72 -20.47 1.59
N VAL A 144 -10.79 -19.77 1.98
CA VAL A 144 -10.70 -18.53 2.73
C VAL A 144 -10.87 -18.82 4.20
N GLU A 145 -9.97 -18.27 5.00
CA GLU A 145 -9.97 -18.42 6.46
C GLU A 145 -9.85 -17.08 7.18
N ASN A 146 -10.25 -17.04 8.45
CA ASN A 146 -9.82 -15.99 9.35
C ASN A 146 -8.55 -16.43 10.06
N LEU A 147 -7.50 -15.61 10.02
CA LEU A 147 -6.38 -15.70 10.92
C LEU A 147 -6.77 -15.10 12.27
N ASP A 148 -6.22 -15.63 13.37
CA ASP A 148 -6.56 -15.13 14.69
C ASP A 148 -6.12 -13.68 14.88
N GLU A 149 -4.89 -13.34 14.49
CA GLU A 149 -4.32 -12.02 14.64
C GLU A 149 -3.31 -11.67 13.55
N GLU A 150 -3.26 -10.40 13.17
CA GLU A 150 -2.17 -9.80 12.38
C GLU A 150 -1.65 -8.55 13.10
N ASP A 151 -0.36 -8.54 13.45
CA ASP A 151 0.36 -7.38 14.02
C ASP A 151 1.35 -6.84 12.99
N LYS A 152 1.11 -5.60 12.54
CA LYS A 152 1.99 -4.87 11.62
C LYS A 152 2.58 -3.66 12.30
N ARG A 153 3.91 -3.52 12.24
CA ARG A 153 4.64 -2.35 12.74
C ARG A 153 5.67 -1.92 11.73
N GLY A 154 5.86 -0.63 11.64
CA GLY A 154 6.87 -0.13 10.73
C GLY A 154 7.15 1.34 10.90
N PHE A 155 8.05 1.82 10.08
CA PHE A 155 8.35 3.24 9.95
C PHE A 155 8.68 3.59 8.51
N GLU A 156 8.52 4.86 8.20
CA GLU A 156 8.85 5.46 6.92
C GLU A 156 9.61 6.75 7.16
N LEU A 157 10.63 7.01 6.34
CA LEU A 157 11.38 8.24 6.33
C LEU A 157 11.61 8.67 4.89
N THR A 158 11.29 9.92 4.59
CA THR A 158 11.51 10.53 3.26
C THR A 158 12.24 11.85 3.43
N TRP A 159 13.25 12.06 2.60
CA TRP A 159 13.99 13.30 2.50
C TRP A 159 13.89 13.82 1.06
N LYS A 160 13.56 15.12 0.93
CA LYS A 160 13.49 15.82 -0.33
C LYS A 160 14.38 17.08 -0.27
N GLN A 161 15.19 17.27 -1.27
CA GLN A 161 16.15 18.36 -1.35
C GLN A 161 16.06 19.08 -2.69
N LYS A 162 15.67 20.34 -2.66
CA LYS A 162 15.83 21.24 -3.79
C LYS A 162 17.24 21.84 -3.74
N VAL A 163 18.12 21.43 -4.64
CA VAL A 163 19.50 21.92 -4.67
C VAL A 163 19.54 23.36 -5.22
N ASN A 164 18.89 23.55 -6.36
CA ASN A 164 18.70 24.84 -7.02
C ASN A 164 17.42 24.82 -7.84
N ASP A 165 17.22 25.82 -8.70
CA ASP A 165 16.00 25.92 -9.52
C ASP A 165 15.91 24.87 -10.64
N LYS A 166 16.93 24.04 -10.81
CA LYS A 166 16.98 23.01 -11.87
C LYS A 166 17.06 21.58 -11.35
N TRP A 167 17.54 21.39 -10.13
CA TRP A 167 17.81 20.08 -9.59
C TRP A 167 17.14 19.87 -8.26
N ASP A 168 16.45 18.75 -8.12
CA ASP A 168 15.98 18.22 -6.86
C ASP A 168 16.31 16.73 -6.73
N TYR A 169 16.43 16.29 -5.47
CA TYR A 169 16.68 14.91 -5.08
C TYR A 169 15.64 14.47 -4.07
N GLU A 170 15.32 13.19 -4.11
CA GLU A 170 14.59 12.55 -3.03
C GLU A 170 15.22 11.21 -2.67
N ALA A 171 15.07 10.83 -1.41
CA ALA A 171 15.41 9.49 -0.93
C ALA A 171 14.45 9.10 0.17
N GLY A 172 14.13 7.83 0.24
CA GLY A 172 13.29 7.32 1.30
C GLY A 172 13.57 5.87 1.61
N TYR A 173 13.24 5.53 2.85
CA TYR A 173 13.34 4.18 3.39
C TYR A 173 12.08 3.85 4.16
N SER A 174 11.57 2.67 3.95
CA SER A 174 10.47 2.10 4.73
C SER A 174 10.85 0.74 5.29
N TYR A 175 10.43 0.50 6.51
CA TYR A 175 10.53 -0.80 7.15
C TYR A 175 9.16 -1.24 7.64
N ILE A 176 8.75 -2.47 7.33
CA ILE A 176 7.52 -3.08 7.81
C ILE A 176 7.80 -4.48 8.34
N ARG A 177 7.28 -4.76 9.50
CA ARG A 177 7.30 -6.09 10.11
C ARG A 177 5.86 -6.55 10.31
N THR A 178 5.53 -7.68 9.68
CA THR A 178 4.24 -8.34 9.86
C THR A 178 4.42 -9.63 10.64
N LYS A 179 3.59 -9.83 11.65
CA LYS A 179 3.41 -11.10 12.35
C LYS A 179 1.97 -11.53 12.19
N VAL A 180 1.75 -12.83 12.09
CA VAL A 180 0.42 -13.43 12.01
C VAL A 180 0.30 -14.56 13.00
N ASP A 181 -0.90 -14.74 13.55
CA ASP A 181 -1.28 -15.87 14.35
C ASP A 181 -2.23 -16.77 13.55
N LYS A 182 -1.89 -18.05 13.44
CA LYS A 182 -2.69 -19.11 12.80
C LYS A 182 -3.17 -20.15 13.81
N GLY A 183 -3.32 -19.75 15.08
CA GLY A 183 -3.70 -20.63 16.18
C GLY A 183 -2.54 -21.19 17.01
N GLU A 184 -1.29 -20.76 16.71
CA GLU A 184 -0.07 -21.21 17.40
C GLU A 184 0.70 -20.04 18.04
N GLY A 185 0.15 -18.84 18.03
CA GLY A 185 0.76 -17.59 18.48
C GLY A 185 1.42 -16.79 17.37
N LEU A 186 1.71 -15.53 17.64
CA LEU A 186 2.24 -14.57 16.67
C LEU A 186 3.63 -14.95 16.17
N ALA A 187 3.72 -15.33 14.89
CA ALA A 187 4.96 -15.62 14.18
C ALA A 187 5.18 -14.64 13.01
N PHE A 188 6.44 -14.48 12.58
CA PHE A 188 6.72 -13.64 11.40
C PHE A 188 6.04 -14.19 10.14
N ASP A 189 5.31 -13.33 9.45
CA ASP A 189 4.81 -13.65 8.11
C ASP A 189 5.96 -13.57 7.11
N THR A 190 6.52 -14.70 6.78
CA THR A 190 7.62 -14.81 5.82
C THR A 190 7.13 -14.93 4.37
N THR A 191 5.83 -15.15 4.16
CA THR A 191 5.28 -15.45 2.84
C THR A 191 5.08 -14.19 2.00
N TYR A 192 4.43 -13.17 2.56
CA TYR A 192 4.03 -11.95 1.83
C TYR A 192 4.84 -10.72 2.21
N ASN A 193 5.88 -10.87 3.00
CA ASN A 193 6.61 -9.76 3.59
C ASN A 193 7.76 -9.29 2.70
N GLN A 194 7.79 -7.98 2.44
CA GLN A 194 8.95 -7.24 1.94
C GLN A 194 9.34 -6.22 3.01
N PRO A 195 10.19 -6.59 3.99
CA PRO A 195 10.40 -5.75 5.16
C PRO A 195 11.08 -4.42 4.85
N ASN A 196 11.94 -4.35 3.86
CA ASN A 196 12.67 -3.13 3.55
C ASN A 196 12.34 -2.64 2.15
N GLY A 197 11.93 -1.38 2.05
CA GLY A 197 11.71 -0.65 0.81
C GLY A 197 12.61 0.57 0.73
N TYR A 198 13.19 0.82 -0.44
CA TYR A 198 14.03 1.98 -0.70
C TYR A 198 13.57 2.65 -1.97
N HIS A 199 13.60 3.97 -1.97
CA HIS A 199 13.49 4.75 -3.20
C HIS A 199 14.50 5.89 -3.19
N ALA A 200 14.96 6.28 -4.37
CA ALA A 200 15.77 7.47 -4.56
C ALA A 200 15.48 8.04 -5.95
N GLY A 201 15.51 9.36 -6.06
CA GLY A 201 15.24 10.06 -7.30
C GLY A 201 16.13 11.27 -7.48
N VAL A 202 16.48 11.54 -8.71
CA VAL A 202 17.17 12.76 -9.16
C VAL A 202 16.36 13.34 -10.31
N HIS A 203 15.94 14.59 -10.16
CA HIS A 203 15.12 15.25 -11.15
C HIS A 203 15.81 16.53 -11.63
N TYR A 204 15.81 16.71 -12.94
CA TYR A 204 16.29 17.90 -13.61
C TYR A 204 15.16 18.59 -14.36
N HIS A 205 15.05 19.90 -14.22
CA HIS A 205 14.14 20.71 -15.01
C HIS A 205 14.79 22.04 -15.38
N ASN A 206 14.66 22.40 -16.63
CA ASN A 206 15.20 23.66 -17.14
C ASN A 206 14.28 24.18 -18.27
N GLY A 207 13.17 24.80 -17.88
CA GLY A 207 12.19 25.33 -18.82
C GLY A 207 11.68 24.29 -19.80
N LYS A 208 12.38 24.12 -20.94
CA LYS A 208 11.98 23.17 -21.98
C LYS A 208 12.39 21.72 -21.73
N TRP A 209 13.38 21.48 -20.88
CA TRP A 209 13.92 20.15 -20.62
C TRP A 209 13.51 19.64 -19.25
N GLN A 210 13.10 18.38 -19.19
CA GLN A 210 12.94 17.63 -17.95
C GLN A 210 13.64 16.28 -18.10
N ALA A 211 14.32 15.83 -17.06
CA ALA A 211 14.90 14.50 -16.99
C ALA A 211 14.81 13.96 -15.56
N ASN A 212 14.69 12.66 -15.43
CA ASN A 212 14.66 11.98 -14.14
C ASN A 212 15.40 10.65 -14.20
N ALA A 213 15.95 10.28 -13.04
CA ALA A 213 16.46 8.94 -12.79
C ALA A 213 15.94 8.52 -11.41
N ASP A 214 15.16 7.43 -11.38
CA ASP A 214 14.50 6.95 -10.18
C ASP A 214 14.91 5.50 -9.90
N MET A 215 15.19 5.21 -8.65
CA MET A 215 15.53 3.89 -8.14
C MET A 215 14.45 3.42 -7.17
N THR A 216 14.06 2.17 -7.31
CA THR A 216 13.25 1.44 -6.32
C THR A 216 13.93 0.13 -5.99
N ALA A 217 14.01 -0.20 -4.70
CA ALA A 217 14.60 -1.44 -4.24
C ALA A 217 13.78 -2.07 -3.11
N GLY A 218 13.84 -3.38 -3.01
CA GLY A 218 13.27 -4.13 -1.90
C GLY A 218 14.24 -5.21 -1.43
N THR A 219 14.34 -5.42 -0.12
CA THR A 219 15.21 -6.46 0.45
C THR A 219 14.56 -7.22 1.60
N GLY A 220 15.11 -8.37 1.96
CA GLY A 220 14.64 -9.21 3.05
C GLY A 220 13.37 -10.00 2.73
N ARG A 221 13.09 -10.22 1.46
CA ARG A 221 11.95 -11.00 0.96
C ARG A 221 12.23 -12.49 1.12
N ASN A 222 11.19 -13.28 1.21
CA ASN A 222 11.30 -14.74 1.23
C ASN A 222 11.61 -15.27 -0.19
N ASP A 223 12.81 -15.78 -0.41
CA ASP A 223 13.28 -16.30 -1.69
C ASP A 223 12.70 -17.67 -2.08
N THR A 224 12.04 -18.36 -1.15
CA THR A 224 11.25 -19.55 -1.47
C THR A 224 9.87 -19.21 -2.05
N TYR A 225 9.40 -17.98 -1.82
CA TYR A 225 8.12 -17.48 -2.29
C TYR A 225 8.27 -16.50 -3.46
N TYR A 226 9.22 -15.56 -3.36
CA TYR A 226 9.54 -14.63 -4.43
C TYR A 226 10.73 -15.13 -5.24
N ARG A 227 10.83 -14.68 -6.46
CA ARG A 227 11.96 -15.01 -7.35
C ARG A 227 13.32 -14.67 -6.75
N ASN A 228 13.40 -13.53 -6.03
CA ASN A 228 14.63 -13.04 -5.43
C ASN A 228 14.36 -12.52 -4.01
N ASN A 229 15.33 -12.68 -3.11
CA ASN A 229 15.31 -12.07 -1.79
C ASN A 229 15.38 -10.54 -1.85
N SER A 230 16.01 -9.99 -2.88
CA SER A 230 16.14 -8.54 -3.10
C SER A 230 16.06 -8.19 -4.58
N TYR A 231 15.73 -6.96 -4.87
CA TYR A 231 15.79 -6.39 -6.22
C TYR A 231 16.13 -4.89 -6.14
N VAL A 232 16.69 -4.39 -7.22
CA VAL A 232 16.92 -2.95 -7.47
C VAL A 232 16.54 -2.65 -8.89
N VAL A 233 15.67 -1.67 -9.11
CA VAL A 233 15.18 -1.26 -10.42
C VAL A 233 15.45 0.22 -10.64
N TRP A 234 16.05 0.55 -11.77
CA TRP A 234 16.26 1.92 -12.22
C TRP A 234 15.34 2.26 -13.38
N ASN A 235 14.73 3.43 -13.29
CA ASN A 235 13.92 4.01 -14.35
C ASN A 235 14.52 5.37 -14.72
N VAL A 236 14.60 5.65 -16.01
CA VAL A 236 15.11 6.96 -16.49
C VAL A 236 14.14 7.52 -17.52
N GLY A 237 14.03 8.85 -17.53
CA GLY A 237 13.19 9.54 -18.47
C GLY A 237 13.72 10.90 -18.84
N ALA A 238 13.41 11.36 -20.04
CA ALA A 238 13.65 12.72 -20.47
C ALA A 238 12.51 13.23 -21.33
N SER A 239 12.24 14.52 -21.27
CA SER A 239 11.30 15.19 -22.14
C SER A 239 11.78 16.56 -22.58
N TYR A 240 11.35 16.95 -23.76
CA TYR A 240 11.62 18.25 -24.34
C TYR A 240 10.33 18.92 -24.82
N SER A 241 10.09 20.14 -24.40
CA SER A 241 8.93 20.93 -24.79
C SER A 241 9.41 22.13 -25.65
N PRO A 242 9.41 22.00 -26.99
CA PRO A 242 9.81 23.10 -27.89
C PRO A 242 8.93 24.32 -27.75
N ASP A 243 7.66 24.13 -27.47
CA ASP A 243 6.63 25.15 -27.27
C ASP A 243 5.66 24.73 -26.13
N ALA A 244 4.70 25.59 -25.79
CA ALA A 244 3.75 25.36 -24.71
C ALA A 244 2.73 24.23 -24.98
N ALA A 245 2.56 23.86 -26.26
CA ALA A 245 1.59 22.85 -26.66
C ALA A 245 2.20 21.48 -26.89
N THR A 246 3.50 21.38 -27.20
CA THR A 246 4.13 20.14 -27.64
C THR A 246 5.17 19.66 -26.64
N THR A 247 5.14 18.37 -26.33
CA THR A 247 6.17 17.69 -25.53
C THR A 247 6.56 16.38 -26.21
N VAL A 248 7.84 16.20 -26.46
CA VAL A 248 8.44 14.93 -26.89
C VAL A 248 9.06 14.26 -25.67
N TYR A 249 8.89 12.98 -25.49
CA TYR A 249 9.45 12.25 -24.37
C TYR A 249 10.00 10.88 -24.75
N ALA A 250 10.98 10.44 -23.97
CA ALA A 250 11.51 9.08 -23.98
C ALA A 250 11.68 8.59 -22.55
N LYS A 251 11.35 7.30 -22.32
CA LYS A 251 11.50 6.63 -21.03
C LYS A 251 12.09 5.25 -21.23
N VAL A 252 12.94 4.83 -20.29
CA VAL A 252 13.39 3.45 -20.16
C VAL A 252 13.03 2.99 -18.75
N ASN A 253 12.15 2.02 -18.64
CA ASN A 253 11.82 1.38 -17.39
C ASN A 253 12.68 0.14 -17.21
N ASN A 254 13.05 -0.14 -15.96
CA ASN A 254 13.92 -1.26 -15.63
C ASN A 254 15.22 -1.24 -16.45
N LEU A 255 15.95 -0.13 -16.37
CA LEU A 255 17.17 0.14 -17.17
C LEU A 255 18.22 -0.97 -17.00
N ASN A 256 18.34 -1.54 -15.81
CA ASN A 256 19.29 -2.60 -15.47
C ASN A 256 18.79 -4.01 -15.82
N ASP A 257 17.59 -4.14 -16.41
CA ASP A 257 16.97 -5.41 -16.79
C ASP A 257 16.83 -6.41 -15.64
N GLU A 258 16.50 -5.90 -14.46
CA GLU A 258 16.31 -6.69 -13.26
C GLU A 258 15.13 -7.66 -13.43
N ALA A 259 15.38 -8.93 -13.16
CA ALA A 259 14.36 -9.96 -13.20
C ALA A 259 13.78 -10.18 -11.79
N TYR A 260 12.62 -9.60 -11.52
CA TYR A 260 11.96 -9.66 -10.22
C TYR A 260 10.46 -9.86 -10.37
N ASP A 261 9.79 -10.17 -9.27
CA ASP A 261 8.34 -10.21 -9.14
C ASP A 261 7.87 -9.33 -7.96
N LEU A 262 6.77 -8.62 -8.11
CA LEU A 262 6.11 -7.91 -7.02
C LEU A 262 5.17 -8.82 -6.25
N TYR A 263 4.56 -9.78 -6.95
CA TYR A 263 3.69 -10.80 -6.39
C TYR A 263 4.17 -12.17 -6.84
N HIS A 264 4.00 -13.16 -6.00
CA HIS A 264 4.36 -14.54 -6.33
C HIS A 264 3.78 -14.99 -7.68
N ASN A 265 4.62 -15.53 -8.54
CA ASN A 265 4.29 -15.98 -9.90
C ASN A 265 3.82 -14.87 -10.88
N TYR A 266 4.02 -13.59 -10.54
CA TYR A 266 3.76 -12.46 -11.43
C TYR A 266 5.08 -11.73 -11.73
N PRO A 267 5.83 -12.19 -12.74
CA PRO A 267 7.09 -11.55 -13.11
C PRO A 267 6.84 -10.13 -13.60
N SER A 268 7.64 -9.20 -13.12
CA SER A 268 7.62 -7.82 -13.60
C SER A 268 8.24 -7.74 -14.99
N ALA A 269 7.84 -6.74 -15.75
CA ALA A 269 8.40 -6.53 -17.09
C ALA A 269 9.91 -6.26 -17.00
N GLY A 270 10.67 -6.91 -17.86
CA GLY A 270 12.07 -6.60 -18.10
C GLY A 270 12.25 -5.18 -18.64
N ARG A 271 13.47 -4.84 -19.05
CA ARG A 271 13.76 -3.55 -19.65
C ARG A 271 12.81 -3.25 -20.80
N ASN A 272 12.16 -2.10 -20.72
CA ASN A 272 11.28 -1.63 -21.77
C ASN A 272 11.44 -0.13 -21.95
N TRP A 273 11.12 0.35 -23.15
CA TRP A 273 11.25 1.75 -23.49
C TRP A 273 9.98 2.28 -24.15
N GLN A 274 9.76 3.55 -23.98
CA GLN A 274 8.63 4.25 -24.56
C GLN A 274 9.10 5.60 -25.12
N VAL A 275 8.69 5.91 -26.35
CA VAL A 275 8.90 7.22 -26.97
C VAL A 275 7.54 7.74 -27.42
N GLY A 276 7.30 9.03 -27.25
CA GLY A 276 6.02 9.61 -27.64
C GLY A 276 6.06 11.11 -27.77
N VAL A 277 4.99 11.61 -28.39
CA VAL A 277 4.71 13.05 -28.53
C VAL A 277 3.33 13.32 -27.92
N LYS A 278 3.26 14.33 -27.07
CA LYS A 278 2.01 14.84 -26.51
C LYS A 278 1.78 16.25 -27.03
N ARG A 279 0.59 16.52 -27.56
CA ARG A 279 0.19 17.85 -28.01
C ARG A 279 -1.15 18.26 -27.39
N LYS A 280 -1.19 19.49 -26.89
CA LYS A 280 -2.42 20.14 -26.43
C LYS A 280 -3.02 20.88 -27.62
N PHE A 281 -4.32 20.79 -27.80
CA PHE A 281 -5.11 21.49 -28.80
C PHE A 281 -5.92 22.61 -28.15
#